data_ca71f2a1d3eb4353ba61fd63f81cc147
#
_entry.id   ca71f2a1d3eb4353ba61fd63f81cc147
#
_cell.length_a   1.000
_cell.length_b   1.000
_cell.length_c   1.000
_cell.angle_alpha   90.00
_cell.angle_beta   90.00
_cell.angle_gamma   90.00
#
_symmetry.space_group_name_H-M   'P 1'
#
loop_
_entity.id
_entity.type
_entity.pdbx_description
1 polymer ?
#
loop_
_entity_poly.entity_id
_entity_poly.type
_entity_poly.pdbx_seq_one_letter_code
_entity_poly.pdbx_strand_id
1 'polypeptide(L)'
;MITRRTFLRIAGLAAAWPYAPARAAGVVVNDIHSGLNATRVHSVVEPDTLDAVRDAISGARRERRAVCIAGGRHAMGAQAFATDGVLIDIRKLNRVLAFDSARGLIEVQSGVQWPQLLDHLVSAQRGQDKQWAFSQKQTGADRLTMGGCLSANVHGRGLTLPPFVGDVEAFKLLDPRGELVNCSRSENPELFRLVIGGYGLFGFIYSATLRLVPRRKVQRIVEVRDIEGLPGAFADRIRNGFMFGDFQYSIDEQSGDFLRRGVFSCYKAVADTTPLPAAQKEMAESDWTDLLYLAHAGKAEAFKRYAGYYLSTNGQVYWSDEHQMSIYPDHYHRALDRKLGAKHQATEAITEIYCERDALERFMADVREDARRNKVNIIYGTIRLIEQDRESFLAWARKSYACVIFNLHVVHTPEGIRHSANAFRRLIDIGIRHGGSYFPTYHKYATRKQVETCYPQFRDFLKLKRKYDPTEVFQSDWYRHYRKMFST
;
A
#
# COMPACT_ATOMS: atom_id res chain seq x y z
N MET A 1 -52.62 16.17 51.99
CA MET A 1 -53.62 15.79 50.96
C MET A 1 -53.74 16.95 50.01
N ILE A 2 -53.06 16.88 48.89
CA ILE A 2 -53.15 17.89 47.81
C ILE A 2 -54.07 17.31 46.77
N THR A 3 -55.16 18.04 46.52
CA THR A 3 -56.30 17.62 45.71
C THR A 3 -56.01 17.74 44.22
N ARG A 4 -56.58 16.83 43.43
CA ARG A 4 -56.51 16.62 41.99
C ARG A 4 -56.86 17.79 41.06
N ARG A 5 -56.95 19.05 41.54
CA ARG A 5 -57.38 20.22 40.76
C ARG A 5 -56.33 21.23 40.41
N THR A 6 -55.05 20.99 40.78
CA THR A 6 -53.93 21.94 40.47
C THR A 6 -53.02 21.46 39.31
N PHE A 7 -53.38 20.36 38.61
CA PHE A 7 -52.54 19.76 37.56
C PHE A 7 -52.99 20.08 36.11
N LEU A 8 -53.92 20.96 35.92
CA LEU A 8 -54.54 21.21 34.60
C LEU A 8 -54.47 22.69 34.14
N ARG A 9 -53.44 23.46 34.53
CA ARG A 9 -53.23 24.82 34.01
C ARG A 9 -51.80 25.19 33.64
N ILE A 10 -50.94 24.22 33.31
CA ILE A 10 -49.64 24.45 32.66
C ILE A 10 -49.53 23.48 31.44
N ALA A 11 -50.49 23.65 30.52
CA ALA A 11 -50.43 22.99 29.24
C ALA A 11 -50.73 24.08 28.16
N GLY A 12 -49.74 24.78 27.73
CA GLY A 12 -49.95 25.77 26.67
C GLY A 12 -48.81 26.74 26.51
N LEU A 13 -47.63 26.26 26.07
CA LEU A 13 -46.63 26.99 25.27
C LEU A 13 -45.44 26.06 25.06
N ALA A 14 -45.68 24.91 24.41
CA ALA A 14 -44.61 24.17 23.75
C ALA A 14 -44.33 24.91 22.44
N ALA A 15 -43.37 25.83 22.46
CA ALA A 15 -42.75 26.34 21.25
C ALA A 15 -42.26 25.16 20.44
N ALA A 16 -42.84 24.97 19.24
CA ALA A 16 -42.36 24.01 18.26
C ALA A 16 -40.95 24.47 17.80
N TRP A 17 -39.93 23.96 18.48
CA TRP A 17 -38.60 23.98 17.87
C TRP A 17 -38.65 23.07 16.65
N PRO A 18 -38.21 23.58 15.48
CA PRO A 18 -38.14 22.72 14.33
C PRO A 18 -37.18 21.55 14.67
N TYR A 19 -37.70 20.33 14.59
CA TYR A 19 -36.90 19.11 14.64
C TYR A 19 -35.92 19.19 13.48
N ALA A 20 -34.71 19.68 13.73
CA ALA A 20 -33.61 19.42 12.82
C ALA A 20 -33.45 17.90 12.78
N PRO A 21 -33.56 17.26 11.62
CA PRO A 21 -33.36 15.82 11.55
C PRO A 21 -32.01 15.49 12.16
N ALA A 22 -32.01 14.63 13.18
CA ALA A 22 -30.77 14.12 13.76
C ALA A 22 -29.94 13.60 12.61
N ARG A 23 -28.82 14.28 12.28
CA ARG A 23 -27.86 13.79 11.31
C ARG A 23 -27.49 12.39 11.77
N ALA A 24 -27.77 11.39 10.94
CA ALA A 24 -27.35 10.04 11.22
C ALA A 24 -25.86 10.08 11.60
N ALA A 25 -25.52 9.57 12.77
CA ALA A 25 -24.16 9.60 13.28
C ALA A 25 -23.28 8.79 12.30
N GLY A 26 -22.51 9.48 11.45
CA GLY A 26 -21.66 8.84 10.45
C GLY A 26 -20.63 7.88 11.10
N VAL A 27 -20.10 6.95 10.33
CA VAL A 27 -19.15 5.95 10.78
C VAL A 27 -17.73 6.52 10.71
N VAL A 28 -16.93 6.33 11.77
CA VAL A 28 -15.50 6.69 11.74
C VAL A 28 -14.70 5.50 11.23
N VAL A 29 -13.94 5.74 10.17
CA VAL A 29 -13.04 4.76 9.53
C VAL A 29 -11.61 5.29 9.55
N ASN A 30 -10.62 4.38 9.43
CA ASN A 30 -9.21 4.76 9.42
C ASN A 30 -8.40 3.74 8.61
N ASP A 31 -7.16 4.11 8.24
CA ASP A 31 -6.18 3.16 7.71
C ASP A 31 -5.63 2.26 8.83
N ILE A 32 -5.17 1.07 8.45
CA ILE A 32 -4.75 0.04 9.40
C ILE A 32 -3.29 0.15 9.83
N HIS A 33 -2.48 0.94 9.11
CA HIS A 33 -1.06 1.12 9.42
C HIS A 33 -0.82 2.34 10.30
N SER A 34 -0.99 3.52 9.71
CA SER A 34 -0.64 4.76 10.41
C SER A 34 -1.68 5.19 11.43
N GLY A 35 -2.95 4.79 11.24
CA GLY A 35 -4.04 5.25 12.09
C GLY A 35 -4.24 6.78 12.08
N LEU A 36 -3.63 7.51 11.12
CA LEU A 36 -3.61 8.98 11.07
C LEU A 36 -4.68 9.59 10.17
N ASN A 37 -5.51 8.77 9.53
CA ASN A 37 -6.52 9.21 8.58
C ASN A 37 -7.96 8.95 9.07
N ALA A 38 -8.19 9.11 10.37
CA ALA A 38 -9.53 8.99 10.94
C ALA A 38 -10.51 9.90 10.21
N THR A 39 -11.47 9.31 9.50
CA THR A 39 -12.42 10.02 8.63
C THR A 39 -13.84 9.61 9.01
N ARG A 40 -14.73 10.59 9.22
CA ARG A 40 -16.16 10.33 9.40
C ARG A 40 -16.81 10.25 8.04
N VAL A 41 -17.18 9.04 7.62
CA VAL A 41 -17.97 8.80 6.42
C VAL A 41 -19.47 8.80 6.77
N HIS A 42 -20.32 9.07 5.80
CA HIS A 42 -21.78 9.04 5.99
C HIS A 42 -22.26 7.62 6.31
N SER A 43 -21.85 6.66 5.50
CA SER A 43 -22.20 5.25 5.64
C SER A 43 -21.13 4.36 5.03
N VAL A 44 -21.15 3.07 5.43
CA VAL A 44 -20.31 2.01 4.84
C VAL A 44 -21.26 1.00 4.21
N VAL A 45 -21.02 0.67 2.93
CA VAL A 45 -21.72 -0.35 2.17
C VAL A 45 -20.74 -1.44 1.80
N GLU A 46 -21.11 -2.69 2.02
CA GLU A 46 -20.29 -3.88 1.75
C GLU A 46 -20.96 -4.76 0.67
N PRO A 47 -20.92 -4.36 -0.61
CA PRO A 47 -21.59 -5.08 -1.69
C PRO A 47 -20.89 -6.42 -1.97
N ASP A 48 -21.66 -7.45 -2.32
CA ASP A 48 -21.19 -8.75 -2.78
C ASP A 48 -21.55 -9.03 -4.26
N THR A 49 -22.29 -8.11 -4.88
CA THR A 49 -22.69 -8.17 -6.29
C THR A 49 -22.44 -6.86 -7.03
N LEU A 50 -22.37 -6.92 -8.36
CA LEU A 50 -22.24 -5.73 -9.20
C LEU A 50 -23.45 -4.79 -9.06
N ASP A 51 -24.64 -5.35 -8.95
CA ASP A 51 -25.88 -4.56 -8.85
C ASP A 51 -25.94 -3.81 -7.51
N ALA A 52 -25.51 -4.45 -6.42
CA ALA A 52 -25.37 -3.77 -5.12
C ALA A 52 -24.37 -2.60 -5.17
N VAL A 53 -23.28 -2.72 -5.97
CA VAL A 53 -22.37 -1.58 -6.21
C VAL A 53 -23.06 -0.46 -6.99
N ARG A 54 -23.80 -0.79 -8.06
CA ARG A 54 -24.56 0.18 -8.85
C ARG A 54 -25.58 0.92 -8.00
N ASP A 55 -26.28 0.20 -7.14
CA ASP A 55 -27.29 0.77 -6.25
C ASP A 55 -26.64 1.73 -5.24
N ALA A 56 -25.49 1.36 -4.67
CA ALA A 56 -24.74 2.22 -3.74
C ALA A 56 -24.28 3.53 -4.43
N ILE A 57 -23.72 3.44 -5.64
CA ILE A 57 -23.30 4.62 -6.42
C ILE A 57 -24.51 5.49 -6.80
N SER A 58 -25.59 4.87 -7.29
CA SER A 58 -26.81 5.58 -7.68
C SER A 58 -27.48 6.25 -6.49
N GLY A 59 -27.52 5.60 -5.34
CA GLY A 59 -28.00 6.13 -4.08
C GLY A 59 -27.21 7.37 -3.64
N ALA A 60 -25.88 7.24 -3.61
CA ALA A 60 -24.98 8.35 -3.27
C ALA A 60 -25.18 9.56 -4.20
N ARG A 61 -25.33 9.33 -5.51
CA ARG A 61 -25.62 10.40 -6.49
C ARG A 61 -26.93 11.11 -6.21
N ARG A 62 -28.03 10.37 -5.93
CA ARG A 62 -29.33 10.96 -5.57
C ARG A 62 -29.22 11.85 -4.32
N GLU A 63 -28.41 11.42 -3.36
CA GLU A 63 -28.15 12.17 -2.12
C GLU A 63 -27.09 13.27 -2.29
N ARG A 64 -26.52 13.44 -3.48
CA ARG A 64 -25.40 14.36 -3.77
C ARG A 64 -24.20 14.13 -2.87
N ARG A 65 -23.91 12.86 -2.56
CA ARG A 65 -22.75 12.45 -1.76
C ARG A 65 -21.64 11.91 -2.64
N ALA A 66 -20.42 12.14 -2.21
CA ALA A 66 -19.27 11.50 -2.81
C ALA A 66 -19.24 10.00 -2.47
N VAL A 67 -18.71 9.20 -3.39
CA VAL A 67 -18.37 7.79 -3.20
C VAL A 67 -16.88 7.68 -3.00
N CYS A 68 -16.46 6.94 -1.98
CA CYS A 68 -15.07 6.50 -1.82
C CYS A 68 -15.00 4.98 -1.71
N ILE A 69 -13.85 4.40 -2.06
CA ILE A 69 -13.68 2.96 -2.21
C ILE A 69 -12.55 2.49 -1.30
N ALA A 70 -12.82 1.49 -0.48
CA ALA A 70 -11.82 0.86 0.36
C ALA A 70 -11.73 -0.64 0.13
N GLY A 71 -10.50 -1.14 0.03
CA GLY A 71 -10.19 -2.56 0.15
C GLY A 71 -9.61 -2.88 1.54
N GLY A 72 -8.38 -3.39 1.60
CA GLY A 72 -7.68 -3.70 2.84
C GLY A 72 -7.27 -2.49 3.69
N ARG A 73 -7.51 -1.25 3.25
CA ARG A 73 -7.23 0.01 3.95
C ARG A 73 -5.75 0.22 4.29
N HIS A 74 -4.86 -0.22 3.41
CA HIS A 74 -3.40 -0.11 3.59
C HIS A 74 -2.79 1.22 3.14
N ALA A 75 -3.51 2.01 2.33
CA ALA A 75 -3.05 3.34 1.92
C ALA A 75 -3.15 4.34 3.08
N MET A 76 -2.09 5.11 3.32
CA MET A 76 -1.93 5.96 4.50
C MET A 76 -2.12 7.47 4.24
N GLY A 77 -2.59 7.86 3.06
CA GLY A 77 -2.83 9.26 2.68
C GLY A 77 -4.31 9.62 2.53
N ALA A 78 -5.24 8.84 3.13
CA ALA A 78 -6.68 9.00 3.01
C ALA A 78 -7.22 8.79 1.58
N GLN A 79 -6.56 7.99 0.74
CA GLN A 79 -7.02 7.68 -0.60
C GLN A 79 -8.33 6.87 -0.61
N ALA A 80 -8.57 6.09 0.44
CA ALA A 80 -9.74 5.21 0.56
C ALA A 80 -10.96 5.88 1.24
N PHE A 81 -10.84 7.12 1.72
CA PHE A 81 -11.87 7.75 2.54
C PHE A 81 -12.23 9.13 2.05
N ALA A 82 -13.52 9.49 2.11
CA ALA A 82 -14.02 10.83 1.86
C ALA A 82 -14.94 11.25 3.01
N THR A 83 -14.63 12.36 3.64
CA THR A 83 -15.48 12.95 4.70
C THR A 83 -16.91 13.15 4.18
N ASP A 84 -17.92 12.70 4.95
CA ASP A 84 -19.35 12.70 4.63
C ASP A 84 -19.73 11.91 3.35
N GLY A 85 -18.81 11.12 2.79
CA GLY A 85 -19.05 10.27 1.62
C GLY A 85 -19.66 8.91 1.98
N VAL A 86 -20.17 8.21 0.98
CA VAL A 86 -20.55 6.80 1.07
C VAL A 86 -19.29 5.97 0.80
N LEU A 87 -18.87 5.15 1.76
CA LEU A 87 -17.75 4.25 1.61
C LEU A 87 -18.22 2.90 1.09
N ILE A 88 -17.69 2.47 -0.05
CA ILE A 88 -17.87 1.11 -0.58
C ILE A 88 -16.68 0.27 -0.15
N ASP A 89 -16.90 -0.70 0.74
CA ASP A 89 -15.91 -1.69 1.14
C ASP A 89 -16.01 -2.91 0.22
N ILE A 90 -14.97 -3.13 -0.59
CA ILE A 90 -15.00 -4.11 -1.68
C ILE A 90 -14.70 -5.54 -1.24
N ARG A 91 -14.37 -5.79 0.01
CA ARG A 91 -13.82 -7.09 0.48
C ARG A 91 -14.75 -8.28 0.30
N LYS A 92 -16.07 -8.07 0.15
CA LYS A 92 -17.03 -9.14 -0.18
C LYS A 92 -17.07 -9.50 -1.66
N LEU A 93 -16.51 -8.67 -2.55
CA LEU A 93 -16.31 -8.98 -3.96
C LEU A 93 -15.01 -9.78 -4.13
N ASN A 94 -14.98 -11.01 -3.69
CA ASN A 94 -13.75 -11.79 -3.50
C ASN A 94 -13.72 -13.12 -4.26
N ARG A 95 -14.43 -13.21 -5.37
CA ARG A 95 -14.47 -14.43 -6.21
C ARG A 95 -13.42 -14.38 -7.32
N VAL A 96 -12.84 -15.55 -7.63
CA VAL A 96 -12.18 -15.81 -8.91
C VAL A 96 -13.29 -16.06 -9.93
N LEU A 97 -13.28 -15.32 -11.04
CA LEU A 97 -14.32 -15.34 -12.07
C LEU A 97 -13.97 -16.29 -13.22
N ALA A 98 -12.69 -16.31 -13.60
CA ALA A 98 -12.20 -17.19 -14.66
C ALA A 98 -10.70 -17.48 -14.48
N PHE A 99 -10.26 -18.68 -14.88
CA PHE A 99 -8.85 -19.05 -14.96
C PHE A 99 -8.58 -19.76 -16.28
N ASP A 100 -7.82 -19.11 -17.14
CA ASP A 100 -7.35 -19.65 -18.43
C ASP A 100 -5.93 -20.19 -18.27
N SER A 101 -5.82 -21.48 -17.96
CA SER A 101 -4.53 -22.16 -17.79
C SER A 101 -3.74 -22.32 -19.09
N ALA A 102 -4.38 -22.22 -20.26
CA ALA A 102 -3.68 -22.28 -21.55
C ALA A 102 -2.90 -20.98 -21.81
N ARG A 103 -3.48 -19.84 -21.42
CA ARG A 103 -2.89 -18.51 -21.65
C ARG A 103 -2.19 -17.92 -20.42
N GLY A 104 -2.35 -18.53 -19.24
CA GLY A 104 -1.85 -17.97 -17.98
C GLY A 104 -2.55 -16.65 -17.60
N LEU A 105 -3.88 -16.62 -17.73
CA LEU A 105 -4.69 -15.46 -17.36
C LEU A 105 -5.69 -15.84 -16.27
N ILE A 106 -5.89 -14.95 -15.32
CA ILE A 106 -6.89 -15.11 -14.27
C ILE A 106 -7.71 -13.83 -14.08
N GLU A 107 -9.03 -13.95 -14.13
CA GLU A 107 -9.96 -12.85 -13.82
C GLU A 107 -10.44 -12.99 -12.38
N VAL A 108 -10.24 -11.95 -11.58
CA VAL A 108 -10.63 -11.90 -10.16
C VAL A 108 -11.43 -10.65 -9.86
N GLN A 109 -12.37 -10.74 -8.95
CA GLN A 109 -13.06 -9.56 -8.41
C GLN A 109 -12.09 -8.68 -7.60
N SER A 110 -12.38 -7.39 -7.53
CA SER A 110 -11.50 -6.38 -6.93
C SER A 110 -11.21 -6.56 -5.45
N GLY A 111 -12.06 -7.28 -4.72
CA GLY A 111 -11.90 -7.57 -3.30
C GLY A 111 -11.06 -8.81 -2.98
N VAL A 112 -10.67 -9.61 -3.98
CA VAL A 112 -9.77 -10.76 -3.78
C VAL A 112 -8.46 -10.29 -3.17
N GLN A 113 -7.99 -11.00 -2.13
CA GLN A 113 -6.70 -10.77 -1.47
C GLN A 113 -5.67 -11.82 -1.88
N TRP A 114 -4.39 -11.54 -1.67
CA TRP A 114 -3.29 -12.39 -2.10
C TRP A 114 -3.36 -13.85 -1.59
N PRO A 115 -3.69 -14.12 -0.31
CA PRO A 115 -3.85 -15.50 0.15
C PRO A 115 -4.93 -16.27 -0.62
N GLN A 116 -6.08 -15.63 -0.89
CA GLN A 116 -7.17 -16.24 -1.65
C GLN A 116 -6.77 -16.54 -3.09
N LEU A 117 -5.99 -15.65 -3.72
CA LEU A 117 -5.46 -15.88 -5.07
C LEU A 117 -4.46 -17.03 -5.08
N LEU A 118 -3.54 -17.08 -4.12
CA LEU A 118 -2.56 -18.17 -3.99
C LEU A 118 -3.26 -19.52 -3.77
N ASP A 119 -4.18 -19.59 -2.81
CA ASP A 119 -4.94 -20.81 -2.50
C ASP A 119 -5.72 -21.33 -3.71
N HIS A 120 -6.35 -20.42 -4.47
CA HIS A 120 -7.04 -20.77 -5.70
C HIS A 120 -6.08 -21.34 -6.74
N LEU A 121 -4.96 -20.65 -7.03
CA LEU A 121 -3.98 -21.10 -8.04
C LEU A 121 -3.38 -22.45 -7.66
N VAL A 122 -2.99 -22.66 -6.41
CA VAL A 122 -2.44 -23.92 -5.93
C VAL A 122 -3.47 -25.06 -6.05
N SER A 123 -4.71 -24.77 -5.66
CA SER A 123 -5.77 -25.80 -5.67
C SER A 123 -6.22 -26.18 -7.08
N ALA A 124 -6.41 -25.18 -7.96
CA ALA A 124 -6.89 -25.39 -9.32
C ALA A 124 -5.88 -26.10 -10.23
N GLN A 125 -4.60 -26.07 -9.86
CA GLN A 125 -3.51 -26.63 -10.67
C GLN A 125 -2.86 -27.87 -10.04
N ARG A 126 -3.49 -28.45 -9.03
CA ARG A 126 -2.93 -29.62 -8.33
C ARG A 126 -2.71 -30.78 -9.28
N GLY A 127 -1.49 -31.32 -9.30
CA GLY A 127 -1.11 -32.44 -10.16
C GLY A 127 -0.83 -32.06 -11.62
N GLN A 128 -0.84 -30.79 -11.97
CA GLN A 128 -0.44 -30.33 -13.30
C GLN A 128 1.08 -30.16 -13.38
N ASP A 129 1.70 -30.59 -14.47
CA ASP A 129 3.15 -30.44 -14.71
C ASP A 129 3.55 -28.99 -14.88
N LYS A 130 2.70 -28.18 -15.54
CA LYS A 130 2.90 -26.75 -15.71
C LYS A 130 1.92 -26.01 -14.83
N GLN A 131 2.46 -25.22 -13.90
CA GLN A 131 1.68 -24.39 -13.00
C GLN A 131 1.98 -22.91 -13.22
N TRP A 132 0.99 -22.09 -12.97
CA TRP A 132 1.06 -20.63 -13.05
C TRP A 132 1.09 -20.02 -11.66
N ALA A 133 1.77 -18.89 -11.54
CA ALA A 133 1.87 -18.08 -10.33
C ALA A 133 1.71 -16.60 -10.68
N PHE A 134 1.42 -15.75 -9.72
CA PHE A 134 1.59 -14.31 -9.90
C PHE A 134 3.07 -13.94 -9.94
N SER A 135 3.43 -12.95 -10.77
CA SER A 135 4.82 -12.53 -10.98
C SER A 135 5.38 -11.81 -9.76
N GLN A 136 4.60 -10.92 -9.18
CA GLN A 136 4.96 -10.11 -8.03
C GLN A 136 3.77 -9.83 -7.12
N LYS A 137 4.07 -9.55 -5.87
CA LYS A 137 3.15 -9.13 -4.84
C LYS A 137 3.81 -8.03 -4.01
N GLN A 138 3.04 -7.04 -3.57
CA GLN A 138 3.53 -6.12 -2.56
C GLN A 138 3.82 -6.90 -1.25
N THR A 139 5.07 -6.90 -0.81
CA THR A 139 5.54 -7.82 0.23
C THR A 139 5.34 -7.33 1.67
N GLY A 140 4.78 -6.14 1.88
CA GLY A 140 4.55 -5.59 3.23
C GLY A 140 3.28 -6.08 3.91
N ALA A 141 2.30 -6.59 3.15
CA ALA A 141 1.04 -7.09 3.69
C ALA A 141 0.33 -8.01 2.69
N ASP A 142 -0.28 -9.09 3.17
CA ASP A 142 -0.99 -10.06 2.33
C ASP A 142 -2.44 -9.67 2.08
N ARG A 143 -3.04 -8.90 2.98
CA ARG A 143 -4.46 -8.53 2.92
C ARG A 143 -4.79 -7.33 2.05
N LEU A 144 -3.88 -6.93 1.13
CA LEU A 144 -4.22 -5.99 0.08
C LEU A 144 -5.18 -6.66 -0.89
N THR A 145 -6.20 -5.91 -1.30
CA THR A 145 -7.16 -6.36 -2.33
C THR A 145 -6.64 -6.05 -3.73
N MET A 146 -7.05 -6.82 -4.74
CA MET A 146 -6.62 -6.61 -6.13
C MET A 146 -7.01 -5.22 -6.64
N GLY A 147 -8.22 -4.74 -6.36
CA GLY A 147 -8.62 -3.37 -6.70
C GLY A 147 -7.75 -2.31 -6.04
N GLY A 148 -7.33 -2.53 -4.78
CA GLY A 148 -6.38 -1.67 -4.08
C GLY A 148 -4.99 -1.70 -4.70
N CYS A 149 -4.51 -2.88 -5.09
CA CYS A 149 -3.22 -3.06 -5.76
C CYS A 149 -3.17 -2.32 -7.10
N LEU A 150 -4.22 -2.44 -7.92
CA LEU A 150 -4.33 -1.68 -9.18
C LEU A 150 -4.40 -0.18 -8.91
N SER A 151 -5.29 0.24 -8.00
CA SER A 151 -5.52 1.66 -7.71
C SER A 151 -4.28 2.38 -7.20
N ALA A 152 -3.39 1.70 -6.49
CA ALA A 152 -2.11 2.25 -6.04
C ALA A 152 -0.95 1.95 -7.02
N ASN A 153 -1.15 1.04 -7.99
CA ASN A 153 -0.09 0.54 -8.86
C ASN A 153 1.12 0.05 -8.03
N VAL A 154 0.86 -0.91 -7.15
CA VAL A 154 1.86 -1.43 -6.19
C VAL A 154 3.04 -2.12 -6.88
N HIS A 155 4.07 -2.47 -6.11
CA HIS A 155 5.19 -3.27 -6.59
C HIS A 155 5.67 -4.28 -5.53
N GLY A 156 6.42 -5.27 -5.98
CA GLY A 156 7.04 -6.30 -5.14
C GLY A 156 8.53 -6.07 -4.92
N ARG A 157 9.28 -7.17 -4.90
CA ARG A 157 10.74 -7.20 -4.80
C ARG A 157 11.39 -7.87 -6.02
N GLY A 158 10.72 -7.87 -7.16
CA GLY A 158 11.30 -8.30 -8.43
C GLY A 158 12.43 -7.40 -8.85
N LEU A 159 13.59 -7.97 -9.22
CA LEU A 159 14.79 -7.21 -9.54
C LEU A 159 14.70 -6.48 -10.90
N THR A 160 13.83 -6.98 -11.79
CA THR A 160 13.68 -6.49 -13.18
C THR A 160 12.20 -6.27 -13.55
N LEU A 161 11.33 -6.10 -12.57
CA LEU A 161 9.90 -5.91 -12.80
C LEU A 161 9.50 -4.43 -12.68
N PRO A 162 8.62 -3.96 -13.58
CA PRO A 162 7.95 -2.67 -13.41
C PRO A 162 6.89 -2.76 -12.30
N PRO A 163 6.22 -1.66 -11.95
CA PRO A 163 5.02 -1.69 -11.11
C PRO A 163 3.93 -2.63 -11.63
N PHE A 164 2.92 -2.88 -10.82
CA PHE A 164 1.87 -3.88 -11.04
C PHE A 164 1.10 -3.73 -12.37
N VAL A 165 1.11 -2.55 -12.99
CA VAL A 165 0.56 -2.33 -14.33
C VAL A 165 1.10 -3.35 -15.34
N GLY A 166 2.34 -3.80 -15.19
CA GLY A 166 2.94 -4.84 -16.04
C GLY A 166 2.22 -6.19 -15.99
N ASP A 167 1.59 -6.51 -14.86
CA ASP A 167 0.88 -7.76 -14.64
C ASP A 167 -0.61 -7.70 -15.01
N VAL A 168 -1.14 -6.51 -15.30
CA VAL A 168 -2.55 -6.32 -15.64
C VAL A 168 -2.77 -6.48 -17.14
N GLU A 169 -3.65 -7.43 -17.53
CA GLU A 169 -4.11 -7.58 -18.91
C GLU A 169 -5.24 -6.61 -19.22
N ALA A 170 -6.28 -6.61 -18.39
CA ALA A 170 -7.47 -5.79 -18.54
C ALA A 170 -8.19 -5.66 -17.18
N PHE A 171 -9.16 -4.76 -17.09
CA PHE A 171 -10.10 -4.72 -15.98
C PHE A 171 -11.47 -4.20 -16.44
N LYS A 172 -12.51 -4.55 -15.67
CA LYS A 172 -13.87 -4.02 -15.84
C LYS A 172 -14.08 -2.90 -14.81
N LEU A 173 -14.43 -1.73 -15.32
CA LEU A 173 -14.65 -0.50 -14.54
C LEU A 173 -16.11 -0.10 -14.58
N LEU A 174 -16.72 0.12 -13.43
CA LEU A 174 -18.01 0.81 -13.34
C LEU A 174 -17.73 2.31 -13.30
N ASP A 175 -18.12 3.01 -14.34
CA ASP A 175 -17.85 4.43 -14.53
C ASP A 175 -18.74 5.32 -13.64
N PRO A 176 -18.53 6.63 -13.57
CA PRO A 176 -19.38 7.54 -12.78
C PRO A 176 -20.84 7.58 -13.20
N ARG A 177 -21.21 7.09 -14.40
CA ARG A 177 -22.60 7.00 -14.87
C ARG A 177 -23.28 5.70 -14.43
N GLY A 178 -22.50 4.71 -13.96
CA GLY A 178 -22.96 3.39 -13.58
C GLY A 178 -22.86 2.37 -14.73
N GLU A 179 -22.14 2.71 -15.81
CA GLU A 179 -21.90 1.82 -16.94
C GLU A 179 -20.66 0.96 -16.71
N LEU A 180 -20.76 -0.32 -17.01
CA LEU A 180 -19.62 -1.25 -16.94
C LEU A 180 -18.86 -1.21 -18.26
N VAL A 181 -17.62 -0.72 -18.22
CA VAL A 181 -16.74 -0.60 -19.39
C VAL A 181 -15.49 -1.47 -19.21
N ASN A 182 -15.04 -2.07 -20.31
CA ASN A 182 -13.76 -2.78 -20.33
C ASN A 182 -12.62 -1.77 -20.53
N CYS A 183 -11.52 -1.99 -19.83
CA CYS A 183 -10.32 -1.18 -19.97
C CYS A 183 -9.11 -2.08 -20.19
N SER A 184 -8.39 -1.85 -21.27
CA SER A 184 -7.16 -2.56 -21.63
C SER A 184 -6.25 -1.63 -22.42
N ARG A 185 -5.12 -2.14 -22.88
CA ARG A 185 -4.21 -1.38 -23.77
C ARG A 185 -4.82 -1.04 -25.13
N SER A 186 -5.83 -1.79 -25.58
CA SER A 186 -6.52 -1.61 -26.88
C SER A 186 -7.95 -1.07 -26.75
N GLU A 187 -8.60 -1.28 -25.60
CA GLU A 187 -9.96 -0.84 -25.34
C GLU A 187 -9.98 0.15 -24.18
N ASN A 188 -10.52 1.35 -24.38
CA ASN A 188 -10.48 2.46 -23.42
C ASN A 188 -9.06 2.72 -22.84
N PRO A 189 -8.00 2.87 -23.69
CA PRO A 189 -6.62 2.91 -23.25
C PRO A 189 -6.28 4.12 -22.37
N GLU A 190 -6.97 5.26 -22.52
CA GLU A 190 -6.78 6.41 -21.64
C GLU A 190 -7.27 6.09 -20.21
N LEU A 191 -8.45 5.45 -20.07
CA LEU A 191 -8.94 5.01 -18.77
C LEU A 191 -8.06 3.91 -18.16
N PHE A 192 -7.58 2.96 -18.97
CA PHE A 192 -6.63 1.95 -18.48
C PHE A 192 -5.42 2.60 -17.79
N ARG A 193 -4.83 3.60 -18.42
CA ARG A 193 -3.68 4.33 -17.89
C ARG A 193 -4.00 5.21 -16.66
N LEU A 194 -5.20 5.78 -16.60
CA LEU A 194 -5.64 6.69 -15.54
C LEU A 194 -6.09 5.96 -14.28
N VAL A 195 -6.71 4.79 -14.43
CA VAL A 195 -7.27 4.01 -13.30
C VAL A 195 -6.17 3.31 -12.53
N ILE A 196 -5.16 2.76 -13.23
CA ILE A 196 -4.00 2.14 -12.60
C ILE A 196 -3.12 3.24 -12.00
N GLY A 197 -2.96 3.23 -10.68
CA GLY A 197 -2.33 4.33 -9.94
C GLY A 197 -3.22 5.58 -9.77
N GLY A 198 -4.52 5.48 -10.09
CA GLY A 198 -5.49 6.57 -10.03
C GLY A 198 -6.29 6.66 -8.73
N TYR A 199 -5.98 5.83 -7.74
CA TYR A 199 -6.53 5.88 -6.38
C TYR A 199 -8.06 5.87 -6.31
N GLY A 200 -8.73 5.12 -7.23
CA GLY A 200 -10.19 4.97 -7.24
C GLY A 200 -10.97 6.22 -7.69
N LEU A 201 -10.31 7.18 -8.35
CA LEU A 201 -10.93 8.45 -8.72
C LEU A 201 -11.72 8.44 -10.04
N PHE A 202 -11.49 7.45 -10.91
CA PHE A 202 -12.07 7.40 -12.25
C PHE A 202 -13.24 6.40 -12.38
N GLY A 203 -13.54 5.67 -11.32
CA GLY A 203 -14.58 4.66 -11.30
C GLY A 203 -14.27 3.54 -10.31
N PHE A 204 -15.17 2.58 -10.27
CA PHE A 204 -15.09 1.40 -9.40
C PHE A 204 -14.57 0.21 -10.21
N ILE A 205 -13.38 -0.31 -9.89
CA ILE A 205 -12.85 -1.55 -10.49
C ILE A 205 -13.69 -2.72 -9.98
N TYR A 206 -14.44 -3.38 -10.86
CA TYR A 206 -15.24 -4.55 -10.51
C TYR A 206 -14.41 -5.82 -10.52
N SER A 207 -13.68 -6.06 -11.60
CA SER A 207 -12.78 -7.21 -11.76
C SER A 207 -11.51 -6.81 -12.50
N ALA A 208 -10.46 -7.58 -12.34
CA ALA A 208 -9.21 -7.45 -13.07
C ALA A 208 -8.77 -8.80 -13.63
N THR A 209 -8.28 -8.79 -14.86
CA THR A 209 -7.60 -9.91 -15.50
C THR A 209 -6.12 -9.72 -15.36
N LEU A 210 -5.45 -10.66 -14.69
CA LEU A 210 -4.02 -10.64 -14.42
C LEU A 210 -3.30 -11.62 -15.33
N ARG A 211 -2.08 -11.24 -15.73
CA ARG A 211 -1.11 -12.10 -16.40
C ARG A 211 -0.35 -12.88 -15.35
N LEU A 212 -0.34 -14.18 -15.49
CA LEU A 212 0.42 -15.09 -14.65
C LEU A 212 1.76 -15.44 -15.32
N VAL A 213 2.69 -15.91 -14.54
CA VAL A 213 4.00 -16.41 -14.98
C VAL A 213 4.14 -17.89 -14.62
N PRO A 214 5.01 -18.66 -15.28
CA PRO A 214 5.30 -20.02 -14.86
C PRO A 214 5.74 -20.07 -13.39
N ARG A 215 5.09 -20.91 -12.59
CA ARG A 215 5.43 -21.17 -11.20
C ARG A 215 6.77 -21.88 -11.15
N ARG A 216 7.72 -21.36 -10.39
CA ARG A 216 9.09 -21.85 -10.32
C ARG A 216 9.52 -22.07 -8.89
N LYS A 217 10.52 -22.94 -8.69
CA LYS A 217 11.25 -23.00 -7.43
C LYS A 217 12.36 -21.99 -7.42
N VAL A 218 12.54 -21.31 -6.29
CA VAL A 218 13.59 -20.31 -6.11
C VAL A 218 14.36 -20.60 -4.83
N GLN A 219 15.68 -20.45 -4.88
CA GLN A 219 16.56 -20.60 -3.74
C GLN A 219 16.96 -19.23 -3.20
N ARG A 220 16.84 -19.05 -1.90
CA ARG A 220 17.29 -17.84 -1.19
C ARG A 220 18.79 -17.88 -0.99
N ILE A 221 19.46 -16.79 -1.36
CA ILE A 221 20.89 -16.55 -1.08
C ILE A 221 20.98 -15.27 -0.24
N VAL A 222 21.62 -15.40 0.93
CA VAL A 222 21.67 -14.33 1.94
C VAL A 222 23.12 -14.02 2.30
N GLU A 223 23.43 -12.76 2.39
CA GLU A 223 24.67 -12.24 2.98
C GLU A 223 24.41 -10.97 3.80
N VAL A 224 25.24 -10.72 4.79
CA VAL A 224 25.29 -9.43 5.49
C VAL A 224 26.42 -8.63 4.89
N ARG A 225 26.11 -7.42 4.40
CA ARG A 225 27.09 -6.56 3.75
C ARG A 225 26.85 -5.09 4.03
N ASP A 226 27.79 -4.26 3.67
CA ASP A 226 27.64 -2.82 3.68
C ASP A 226 26.96 -2.34 2.39
N ILE A 227 26.40 -1.13 2.42
CA ILE A 227 25.71 -0.50 1.28
C ILE A 227 26.69 -0.12 0.17
N GLU A 228 27.95 0.08 0.51
CA GLU A 228 29.00 0.36 -0.46
C GLU A 228 29.11 -0.80 -1.47
N GLY A 229 29.03 -0.43 -2.75
CA GLY A 229 28.98 -1.39 -3.86
C GLY A 229 27.63 -2.14 -4.01
N LEU A 230 26.60 -1.78 -3.26
CA LEU A 230 25.30 -2.44 -3.36
C LEU A 230 24.64 -2.34 -4.74
N PRO A 231 24.69 -1.19 -5.47
CA PRO A 231 24.17 -1.12 -6.84
C PRO A 231 24.82 -2.15 -7.76
N GLY A 232 26.16 -2.30 -7.67
CA GLY A 232 26.92 -3.31 -8.40
C GLY A 232 26.51 -4.74 -8.00
N ALA A 233 26.32 -5.00 -6.71
CA ALA A 233 25.89 -6.31 -6.22
C ALA A 233 24.50 -6.69 -6.75
N PHE A 234 23.54 -5.77 -6.79
CA PHE A 234 22.23 -5.99 -7.43
C PHE A 234 22.40 -6.31 -8.92
N ALA A 235 23.23 -5.54 -9.64
CA ALA A 235 23.51 -5.79 -11.06
C ALA A 235 24.13 -7.17 -11.27
N ASP A 236 25.05 -7.61 -10.40
CA ASP A 236 25.64 -8.96 -10.43
C ASP A 236 24.58 -10.03 -10.19
N ARG A 237 23.69 -9.86 -9.22
CA ARG A 237 22.58 -10.79 -8.99
C ARG A 237 21.70 -10.91 -10.24
N ILE A 238 21.32 -9.78 -10.86
CA ILE A 238 20.50 -9.78 -12.10
C ILE A 238 21.23 -10.54 -13.22
N ARG A 239 22.52 -10.26 -13.46
CA ARG A 239 23.30 -10.97 -14.49
C ARG A 239 23.39 -12.47 -14.23
N ASN A 240 23.38 -12.89 -12.98
CA ASN A 240 23.41 -14.28 -12.57
C ASN A 240 22.03 -14.96 -12.46
N GLY A 241 20.97 -14.33 -12.99
CA GLY A 241 19.63 -14.90 -13.10
C GLY A 241 18.81 -14.90 -11.80
N PHE A 242 19.14 -14.03 -10.86
CA PHE A 242 18.29 -13.81 -9.69
C PHE A 242 17.04 -13.02 -10.10
N MET A 243 15.89 -13.44 -9.59
CA MET A 243 14.59 -12.90 -9.96
C MET A 243 14.06 -11.87 -8.95
N PHE A 244 14.33 -12.10 -7.67
CA PHE A 244 13.82 -11.28 -6.56
C PHE A 244 14.96 -10.93 -5.62
N GLY A 245 14.82 -9.83 -4.91
CA GLY A 245 15.79 -9.45 -3.89
C GLY A 245 15.48 -8.14 -3.21
N ASP A 246 16.06 -7.98 -2.03
CA ASP A 246 16.03 -6.75 -1.25
C ASP A 246 17.24 -6.66 -0.33
N PHE A 247 17.49 -5.45 0.18
CA PHE A 247 18.52 -5.17 1.17
C PHE A 247 17.88 -4.46 2.36
N GLN A 248 17.88 -5.10 3.53
CA GLN A 248 17.26 -4.59 4.74
C GLN A 248 18.35 -4.06 5.68
N TYR A 249 18.39 -2.75 5.84
CA TYR A 249 19.45 -2.04 6.54
C TYR A 249 19.24 -1.98 8.05
N SER A 250 20.35 -1.82 8.80
CA SER A 250 20.37 -1.58 10.25
C SER A 250 19.74 -0.23 10.58
N ILE A 251 18.96 -0.22 11.66
CA ILE A 251 18.18 0.95 12.13
C ILE A 251 18.72 1.57 13.42
N ASP A 252 19.85 1.10 13.95
CA ASP A 252 20.44 1.60 15.18
C ASP A 252 21.23 2.90 14.92
N GLU A 253 20.63 4.04 15.21
CA GLU A 253 21.19 5.37 15.00
C GLU A 253 22.47 5.66 15.81
N GLN A 254 22.72 4.88 16.87
CA GLN A 254 23.93 4.98 17.67
C GLN A 254 25.11 4.23 17.06
N SER A 255 24.83 3.27 16.18
CA SER A 255 25.84 2.43 15.54
C SER A 255 26.44 3.09 14.29
N GLY A 256 27.70 2.76 13.98
CA GLY A 256 28.32 3.04 12.68
C GLY A 256 27.61 2.35 11.50
N ASP A 257 26.87 1.27 11.79
CA ASP A 257 26.13 0.46 10.82
C ASP A 257 24.77 1.09 10.41
N PHE A 258 24.33 2.17 11.08
CA PHE A 258 23.06 2.82 10.83
C PHE A 258 22.84 3.17 9.35
N LEU A 259 21.80 2.62 8.73
CA LEU A 259 21.45 2.79 7.31
C LEU A 259 22.61 2.44 6.34
N ARG A 260 23.57 1.66 6.81
CA ARG A 260 24.78 1.31 6.06
C ARG A 260 24.97 -0.20 5.92
N ARG A 261 24.90 -0.94 7.01
CA ARG A 261 25.04 -2.40 7.02
C ARG A 261 23.67 -3.05 6.96
N GLY A 262 23.53 -4.12 6.19
CA GLY A 262 22.23 -4.76 6.04
C GLY A 262 22.29 -6.20 5.56
N VAL A 263 21.12 -6.83 5.57
CA VAL A 263 20.87 -8.17 5.06
C VAL A 263 20.50 -8.09 3.59
N PHE A 264 21.34 -8.60 2.72
CA PHE A 264 21.10 -8.72 1.29
C PHE A 264 20.56 -10.11 0.99
N SER A 265 19.27 -10.19 0.66
CA SER A 265 18.56 -11.44 0.42
C SER A 265 18.01 -11.46 -0.99
N CYS A 266 18.49 -12.40 -1.82
CA CYS A 266 18.08 -12.54 -3.21
C CYS A 266 17.66 -13.97 -3.51
N TYR A 267 16.85 -14.16 -4.56
CA TYR A 267 16.27 -15.44 -4.91
C TYR A 267 16.57 -15.78 -6.36
N LYS A 268 17.18 -16.94 -6.58
CA LYS A 268 17.55 -17.46 -7.90
C LYS A 268 16.67 -18.64 -8.25
N ALA A 269 16.17 -18.71 -9.49
CA ALA A 269 15.49 -19.89 -9.99
C ALA A 269 16.40 -21.13 -9.92
N VAL A 270 15.82 -22.24 -9.50
CA VAL A 270 16.47 -23.56 -9.46
C VAL A 270 15.66 -24.56 -10.27
N ALA A 271 16.27 -25.73 -10.56
CA ALA A 271 15.60 -26.78 -11.31
C ALA A 271 14.31 -27.26 -10.60
N ASP A 272 13.30 -27.62 -11.36
CA ASP A 272 12.01 -28.12 -10.82
C ASP A 272 12.18 -29.41 -10.00
N THR A 273 13.24 -30.18 -10.29
CA THR A 273 13.64 -31.39 -9.54
C THR A 273 14.25 -31.07 -8.17
N THR A 274 14.64 -29.81 -7.90
CA THR A 274 15.19 -29.43 -6.59
C THR A 274 14.17 -29.71 -5.49
N PRO A 275 14.53 -30.47 -4.44
CA PRO A 275 13.57 -30.79 -3.39
C PRO A 275 13.22 -29.54 -2.58
N LEU A 276 11.95 -29.42 -2.22
CA LEU A 276 11.52 -28.47 -1.18
C LEU A 276 11.85 -29.08 0.18
N PRO A 277 12.28 -28.29 1.16
CA PRO A 277 12.50 -28.79 2.51
C PRO A 277 11.17 -29.27 3.11
N ALA A 278 11.21 -30.37 3.87
CA ALA A 278 10.02 -30.91 4.55
C ALA A 278 9.41 -29.91 5.56
N ALA A 279 10.26 -29.06 6.16
CA ALA A 279 9.84 -27.94 6.98
C ALA A 279 10.70 -26.72 6.61
N GLN A 280 10.05 -25.62 6.31
CA GLN A 280 10.72 -24.34 6.08
C GLN A 280 11.01 -23.67 7.43
N LYS A 281 12.16 -23.00 7.52
CA LYS A 281 12.41 -22.12 8.66
C LYS A 281 11.61 -20.84 8.46
N GLU A 282 10.69 -20.59 9.36
CA GLU A 282 9.85 -19.40 9.38
C GLU A 282 9.86 -18.79 10.78
N MET A 283 9.72 -17.47 10.85
CA MET A 283 9.49 -16.81 12.14
C MET A 283 8.03 -16.94 12.52
N ALA A 284 7.78 -17.30 13.76
CA ALA A 284 6.45 -17.28 14.33
C ALA A 284 5.97 -15.82 14.52
N GLU A 285 4.67 -15.62 14.73
CA GLU A 285 4.11 -14.28 15.00
C GLU A 285 4.71 -13.65 16.26
N SER A 286 5.04 -14.48 17.27
CA SER A 286 5.77 -14.05 18.47
C SER A 286 7.15 -13.48 18.17
N ASP A 287 7.89 -14.09 17.23
CA ASP A 287 9.22 -13.61 16.86
C ASP A 287 9.15 -12.24 16.16
N TRP A 288 8.14 -12.05 15.30
CA TRP A 288 7.85 -10.75 14.68
C TRP A 288 7.46 -9.70 15.70
N THR A 289 6.62 -10.04 16.68
CA THR A 289 6.22 -9.14 17.77
C THR A 289 7.42 -8.72 18.63
N ASP A 290 8.33 -9.66 18.90
CA ASP A 290 9.56 -9.36 19.65
C ASP A 290 10.53 -8.51 18.83
N LEU A 291 10.66 -8.73 17.52
CA LEU A 291 11.45 -7.86 16.65
C LEU A 291 10.89 -6.44 16.60
N LEU A 292 9.57 -6.28 16.52
CA LEU A 292 8.91 -4.98 16.59
C LEU A 292 9.21 -4.27 17.92
N TYR A 293 9.15 -4.99 19.04
CA TYR A 293 9.53 -4.42 20.34
C TYR A 293 11.02 -3.99 20.37
N LEU A 294 11.91 -4.84 19.90
CA LEU A 294 13.35 -4.56 19.85
C LEU A 294 13.70 -3.42 18.90
N ALA A 295 12.93 -3.19 17.84
CA ALA A 295 13.10 -2.04 16.96
C ALA A 295 12.92 -0.69 17.68
N HIS A 296 12.30 -0.69 18.87
CA HIS A 296 12.17 0.48 19.73
C HIS A 296 13.11 0.43 20.95
N ALA A 297 13.22 -0.73 21.59
CA ALA A 297 13.86 -0.87 22.90
C ALA A 297 15.32 -1.36 22.82
N GLY A 298 15.76 -1.94 21.67
CA GLY A 298 17.09 -2.54 21.55
C GLY A 298 17.48 -2.79 20.09
N LYS A 299 17.66 -1.72 19.31
CA LYS A 299 17.86 -1.77 17.85
C LYS A 299 19.06 -2.61 17.40
N ALA A 300 20.16 -2.62 18.17
CA ALA A 300 21.31 -3.47 17.90
C ALA A 300 20.95 -4.97 17.98
N GLU A 301 20.21 -5.37 19.01
CA GLU A 301 19.75 -6.75 19.17
C GLU A 301 18.69 -7.09 18.12
N ALA A 302 17.82 -6.14 17.74
CA ALA A 302 16.86 -6.33 16.63
C ALA A 302 17.58 -6.71 15.34
N PHE A 303 18.62 -5.96 14.96
CA PHE A 303 19.40 -6.26 13.75
C PHE A 303 20.13 -7.60 13.85
N LYS A 304 20.73 -7.91 15.00
CA LYS A 304 21.44 -9.19 15.22
C LYS A 304 20.50 -10.40 15.06
N ARG A 305 19.30 -10.36 15.69
CA ARG A 305 18.31 -11.45 15.56
C ARG A 305 17.78 -11.57 14.15
N TYR A 306 17.45 -10.46 13.55
CA TYR A 306 16.97 -10.41 12.18
C TYR A 306 18.00 -10.99 11.20
N ALA A 307 19.25 -10.51 11.25
CA ALA A 307 20.34 -11.01 10.40
C ALA A 307 20.63 -12.49 10.65
N GLY A 308 20.65 -12.92 11.91
CA GLY A 308 20.84 -14.33 12.29
C GLY A 308 19.78 -15.24 11.70
N TYR A 309 18.50 -14.84 11.78
CA TYR A 309 17.41 -15.58 11.15
C TYR A 309 17.60 -15.68 9.62
N TYR A 310 17.80 -14.57 8.93
CA TYR A 310 17.97 -14.60 7.47
C TYR A 310 19.17 -15.43 7.03
N LEU A 311 20.32 -15.31 7.69
CA LEU A 311 21.49 -16.15 7.43
C LEU A 311 21.19 -17.64 7.63
N SER A 312 20.37 -17.99 8.62
CA SER A 312 19.97 -19.38 8.87
C SER A 312 19.09 -19.98 7.77
N THR A 313 18.48 -19.13 6.94
CA THR A 313 17.65 -19.52 5.78
C THR A 313 18.41 -19.51 4.45
N ASN A 314 19.71 -19.25 4.49
CA ASN A 314 20.55 -19.30 3.28
C ASN A 314 20.49 -20.68 2.64
N GLY A 315 20.24 -20.74 1.34
CA GLY A 315 20.07 -21.99 0.60
C GLY A 315 18.67 -22.61 0.63
N GLN A 316 17.74 -22.09 1.44
CA GLN A 316 16.37 -22.62 1.51
C GLN A 316 15.62 -22.37 0.19
N VAL A 317 14.85 -23.38 -0.23
CA VAL A 317 14.08 -23.37 -1.49
C VAL A 317 12.61 -23.12 -1.21
N TYR A 318 11.97 -22.29 -2.04
CA TYR A 318 10.57 -21.87 -1.96
C TYR A 318 9.89 -21.95 -3.32
N TRP A 319 8.58 -21.92 -3.37
CA TRP A 319 7.86 -21.54 -4.59
C TRP A 319 7.92 -20.04 -4.82
N SER A 320 7.94 -19.62 -6.09
CA SER A 320 8.11 -18.23 -6.51
C SER A 320 6.99 -17.28 -6.08
N ASP A 321 5.82 -17.79 -5.77
CA ASP A 321 4.68 -17.09 -5.20
C ASP A 321 4.69 -17.11 -3.66
N GLU A 322 4.91 -18.28 -3.06
CA GLU A 322 4.87 -18.45 -1.60
C GLU A 322 5.90 -17.61 -0.85
N HIS A 323 7.16 -17.53 -1.37
CA HIS A 323 8.19 -16.70 -0.71
C HIS A 323 7.86 -15.21 -0.64
N GLN A 324 6.86 -14.75 -1.38
CA GLN A 324 6.43 -13.35 -1.38
C GLN A 324 5.38 -13.07 -0.31
N MET A 325 4.78 -14.11 0.28
CA MET A 325 3.80 -13.96 1.34
C MET A 325 4.46 -13.42 2.62
N SER A 326 3.73 -12.62 3.37
CA SER A 326 4.21 -11.97 4.58
C SER A 326 3.07 -11.75 5.57
N ILE A 327 3.35 -11.94 6.84
CA ILE A 327 2.43 -11.64 7.92
C ILE A 327 2.55 -10.15 8.27
N TYR A 328 1.40 -9.45 8.32
CA TYR A 328 1.30 -8.15 8.96
C TYR A 328 0.38 -8.31 10.17
N PRO A 329 0.89 -8.16 11.41
CA PRO A 329 0.08 -8.24 12.61
C PRO A 329 -0.87 -7.05 12.68
N ASP A 330 -2.18 -7.28 12.59
CA ASP A 330 -3.17 -6.22 12.72
C ASP A 330 -3.20 -5.68 14.15
N HIS A 331 -3.27 -4.35 14.32
CA HIS A 331 -3.49 -3.68 15.61
C HIS A 331 -2.42 -3.92 16.71
N TYR A 332 -1.19 -4.34 16.34
CA TYR A 332 -0.12 -4.58 17.29
C TYR A 332 0.31 -3.34 18.10
N HIS A 333 0.09 -2.15 17.56
CA HIS A 333 0.55 -0.87 18.14
C HIS A 333 0.11 -0.68 19.60
N ARG A 334 -1.14 -0.98 19.93
CA ARG A 334 -1.64 -0.81 21.30
C ARG A 334 -0.95 -1.73 22.32
N ALA A 335 -0.62 -2.94 21.89
CA ALA A 335 0.12 -3.89 22.72
C ALA A 335 1.58 -3.44 22.87
N LEU A 336 2.16 -2.95 21.78
CA LEU A 336 3.52 -2.42 21.74
C LEU A 336 3.65 -1.17 22.63
N ASP A 337 2.75 -0.19 22.52
CA ASP A 337 2.72 1.01 23.36
C ASP A 337 2.68 0.65 24.85
N ARG A 338 1.83 -0.31 25.26
CA ARG A 338 1.79 -0.79 26.64
C ARG A 338 3.11 -1.42 27.07
N LYS A 339 3.71 -2.28 26.23
CA LYS A 339 4.99 -2.96 26.52
C LYS A 339 6.15 -1.95 26.65
N LEU A 340 6.09 -0.86 25.89
CA LEU A 340 7.06 0.24 25.93
C LEU A 340 6.80 1.27 27.05
N GLY A 341 5.67 1.21 27.74
CA GLY A 341 5.27 2.23 28.71
C GLY A 341 5.03 3.61 28.08
N ALA A 342 4.55 3.62 26.82
CA ALA A 342 4.35 4.85 26.05
C ALA A 342 3.27 5.75 26.69
N LYS A 343 3.54 7.06 26.79
CA LYS A 343 2.59 8.06 27.34
C LYS A 343 1.48 8.42 26.35
N HIS A 344 1.74 8.28 25.07
CA HIS A 344 0.84 8.60 23.97
C HIS A 344 0.75 7.44 23.01
N GLN A 345 -0.39 7.31 22.35
CA GLN A 345 -0.53 6.38 21.24
C GLN A 345 0.52 6.70 20.18
N ALA A 346 1.11 5.67 19.60
CA ALA A 346 1.99 5.78 18.47
C ALA A 346 1.70 4.71 17.43
N THR A 347 2.12 4.96 16.21
CA THR A 347 2.04 4.00 15.11
C THR A 347 3.25 4.16 14.20
N GLU A 348 3.37 3.30 13.23
CA GLU A 348 4.39 3.41 12.20
C GLU A 348 3.76 3.93 10.90
N ALA A 349 4.42 4.91 10.31
CA ALA A 349 4.05 5.42 8.99
C ALA A 349 5.16 5.13 7.99
N ILE A 350 4.78 4.44 6.93
CA ILE A 350 5.70 4.10 5.85
C ILE A 350 5.85 5.31 4.91
N THR A 351 7.06 5.52 4.42
CA THR A 351 7.31 6.30 3.21
C THR A 351 8.25 5.56 2.31
N GLU A 352 8.18 5.85 1.04
CA GLU A 352 8.97 5.22 0.01
C GLU A 352 9.54 6.30 -0.91
N ILE A 353 10.86 6.37 -0.94
CA ILE A 353 11.61 7.37 -1.68
C ILE A 353 12.45 6.67 -2.73
N TYR A 354 12.48 7.24 -3.90
CA TYR A 354 13.26 6.74 -5.02
C TYR A 354 14.50 7.59 -5.24
N CYS A 355 15.57 6.95 -5.70
CA CYS A 355 16.76 7.62 -6.22
C CYS A 355 17.28 6.86 -7.46
N GLU A 356 18.08 7.51 -8.25
CA GLU A 356 18.83 6.82 -9.32
C GLU A 356 19.72 5.73 -8.71
N ARG A 357 19.82 4.58 -9.37
CA ARG A 357 20.53 3.40 -8.81
C ARG A 357 21.98 3.73 -8.45
N ASP A 358 22.66 4.48 -9.32
CA ASP A 358 24.06 4.89 -9.10
C ASP A 358 24.23 5.97 -8.03
N ALA A 359 23.12 6.61 -7.62
CA ALA A 359 23.12 7.58 -6.53
C ALA A 359 22.80 6.97 -5.15
N LEU A 360 22.46 5.69 -5.07
CA LEU A 360 21.93 5.04 -3.86
C LEU A 360 22.83 5.24 -2.63
N GLU A 361 24.12 5.05 -2.76
CA GLU A 361 25.05 5.17 -1.63
C GLU A 361 25.08 6.61 -1.07
N ARG A 362 25.15 7.61 -1.97
CA ARG A 362 25.12 9.02 -1.60
C ARG A 362 23.76 9.44 -1.01
N PHE A 363 22.68 8.94 -1.61
CA PHE A 363 21.32 9.14 -1.09
C PHE A 363 21.21 8.63 0.35
N MET A 364 21.66 7.40 0.64
CA MET A 364 21.60 6.81 1.97
C MET A 364 22.53 7.52 2.97
N ALA A 365 23.64 8.08 2.51
CA ALA A 365 24.53 8.91 3.36
C ALA A 365 23.81 10.20 3.78
N ASP A 366 23.16 10.91 2.83
CA ASP A 366 22.38 12.12 3.12
C ASP A 366 21.20 11.84 4.07
N VAL A 367 20.50 10.72 3.85
CA VAL A 367 19.38 10.30 4.73
C VAL A 367 19.90 9.98 6.14
N ARG A 368 21.04 9.32 6.27
CA ARG A 368 21.66 8.98 7.57
C ARG A 368 22.00 10.25 8.34
N GLU A 369 22.58 11.24 7.67
CA GLU A 369 22.92 12.52 8.28
C GLU A 369 21.65 13.28 8.71
N ASP A 370 20.63 13.37 7.84
CA ASP A 370 19.34 14.01 8.15
C ASP A 370 18.64 13.33 9.33
N ALA A 371 18.57 12.00 9.32
CA ALA A 371 17.90 11.23 10.37
C ALA A 371 18.55 11.44 11.73
N ARG A 372 19.89 11.45 11.82
CA ARG A 372 20.61 11.73 13.06
C ARG A 372 20.43 13.18 13.53
N ARG A 373 20.63 14.16 12.64
CA ARG A 373 20.49 15.58 12.93
C ARG A 373 19.10 15.93 13.42
N ASN A 374 18.07 15.36 12.82
CA ASN A 374 16.67 15.65 13.11
C ASN A 374 16.01 14.62 14.03
N LYS A 375 16.75 13.66 14.57
CA LYS A 375 16.27 12.61 15.50
C LYS A 375 15.06 11.87 14.94
N VAL A 376 15.12 11.47 13.66
CA VAL A 376 14.05 10.70 13.01
C VAL A 376 14.13 9.25 13.46
N ASN A 377 13.08 8.75 14.11
CA ASN A 377 13.04 7.37 14.59
C ASN A 377 12.60 6.43 13.46
N ILE A 378 13.58 5.80 12.82
CA ILE A 378 13.37 4.74 11.81
C ILE A 378 13.37 3.40 12.53
N ILE A 379 12.31 2.61 12.34
CA ILE A 379 12.13 1.32 13.03
C ILE A 379 12.23 0.11 12.09
N TYR A 380 12.18 0.34 10.79
CA TYR A 380 12.34 -0.69 9.76
C TYR A 380 12.61 -0.02 8.42
N GLY A 381 13.29 -0.73 7.53
CA GLY A 381 13.36 -0.33 6.14
C GLY A 381 14.11 -1.30 5.26
N THR A 382 13.91 -1.14 3.96
CA THR A 382 14.49 -2.01 2.94
C THR A 382 14.75 -1.24 1.66
N ILE A 383 15.72 -1.71 0.89
CA ILE A 383 16.04 -1.20 -0.45
C ILE A 383 15.68 -2.27 -1.46
N ARG A 384 14.98 -1.88 -2.50
CA ARG A 384 14.56 -2.72 -3.63
C ARG A 384 14.94 -2.06 -4.94
N LEU A 385 14.81 -2.81 -6.02
CA LEU A 385 14.85 -2.24 -7.36
C LEU A 385 13.44 -2.17 -7.95
N ILE A 386 13.23 -1.23 -8.82
CA ILE A 386 12.00 -1.11 -9.62
C ILE A 386 12.35 -0.68 -11.03
N GLU A 387 11.73 -1.26 -12.03
CA GLU A 387 11.85 -0.82 -13.41
C GLU A 387 10.86 0.30 -13.73
N GLN A 388 11.15 1.05 -14.79
CA GLN A 388 10.35 2.18 -15.24
C GLN A 388 8.91 1.74 -15.57
N ASP A 389 7.93 2.47 -15.06
CA ASP A 389 6.54 2.43 -15.50
C ASP A 389 6.36 3.34 -16.74
N ARG A 390 6.05 2.74 -17.88
CA ARG A 390 5.82 3.45 -19.15
C ARG A 390 4.34 3.52 -19.52
N GLU A 391 3.46 3.01 -18.66
CA GLU A 391 2.06 2.79 -19.00
C GLU A 391 1.09 3.64 -18.18
N SER A 392 1.19 3.67 -16.85
CA SER A 392 0.23 4.41 -16.04
C SER A 392 0.38 5.93 -16.21
N PHE A 393 -0.71 6.66 -16.11
CA PHE A 393 -0.68 8.11 -16.30
C PHE A 393 0.05 8.83 -15.16
N LEU A 394 -0.25 8.44 -13.92
CA LEU A 394 0.40 8.98 -12.73
C LEU A 394 1.58 8.08 -12.29
N ALA A 395 2.44 7.74 -13.26
CA ALA A 395 3.59 6.87 -13.02
C ALA A 395 4.50 7.44 -11.93
N TRP A 396 4.63 6.72 -10.82
CA TRP A 396 5.57 7.07 -9.75
C TRP A 396 6.98 6.56 -10.05
N ALA A 397 7.13 5.43 -10.75
CA ALA A 397 8.41 4.92 -11.26
C ALA A 397 8.71 5.51 -12.64
N ARG A 398 8.98 6.81 -12.73
CA ARG A 398 9.26 7.48 -14.01
C ARG A 398 10.58 7.08 -14.65
N LYS A 399 11.47 6.44 -13.91
CA LYS A 399 12.72 5.82 -14.32
C LYS A 399 12.85 4.48 -13.60
N SER A 400 13.83 3.69 -13.98
CA SER A 400 14.28 2.55 -13.17
C SER A 400 15.04 3.09 -11.95
N TYR A 401 14.58 2.76 -10.74
CA TYR A 401 15.07 3.32 -9.50
C TYR A 401 15.61 2.29 -8.52
N ALA A 402 16.44 2.73 -7.58
CA ALA A 402 16.51 2.15 -6.25
C ALA A 402 15.35 2.72 -5.43
N CYS A 403 14.56 1.82 -4.87
CA CYS A 403 13.37 2.10 -4.07
C CYS A 403 13.72 1.89 -2.61
N VAL A 404 13.72 2.96 -1.82
CA VAL A 404 14.08 2.91 -0.41
C VAL A 404 12.84 3.13 0.46
N ILE A 405 12.47 2.11 1.20
CA ILE A 405 11.33 2.11 2.11
C ILE A 405 11.82 2.48 3.50
N PHE A 406 11.17 3.44 4.14
CA PHE A 406 11.37 3.83 5.52
C PHE A 406 10.07 3.64 6.30
N ASN A 407 10.16 3.06 7.48
CA ASN A 407 9.05 2.96 8.41
C ASN A 407 9.38 3.82 9.63
N LEU A 408 8.64 4.92 9.79
CA LEU A 408 8.90 5.93 10.80
C LEU A 408 7.93 5.78 11.96
N HIS A 409 8.45 5.80 13.18
CA HIS A 409 7.64 5.87 14.39
C HIS A 409 7.00 7.26 14.53
N VAL A 410 5.67 7.29 14.64
CA VAL A 410 4.87 8.52 14.71
C VAL A 410 4.06 8.55 15.99
N VAL A 411 4.41 9.44 16.89
CA VAL A 411 3.62 9.70 18.11
C VAL A 411 2.39 10.54 17.74
N HIS A 412 1.20 10.14 18.18
CA HIS A 412 -0.08 10.79 17.86
C HIS A 412 -0.33 12.05 18.71
N THR A 413 0.66 12.94 18.73
CA THR A 413 0.51 14.31 19.23
C THR A 413 0.67 15.30 18.08
N PRO A 414 0.17 16.55 18.21
CA PRO A 414 0.39 17.57 17.17
C PRO A 414 1.87 17.75 16.82
N GLU A 415 2.75 17.68 17.82
CA GLU A 415 4.21 17.79 17.66
C GLU A 415 4.78 16.58 16.91
N GLY A 416 4.42 15.36 17.32
CA GLY A 416 4.89 14.12 16.70
C GLY A 416 4.45 14.02 15.23
N ILE A 417 3.21 14.36 14.94
CA ILE A 417 2.69 14.38 13.56
C ILE A 417 3.42 15.43 12.70
N ARG A 418 3.66 16.65 13.24
CA ARG A 418 4.44 17.68 12.53
C ARG A 418 5.88 17.25 12.30
N HIS A 419 6.52 16.64 13.31
CA HIS A 419 7.89 16.12 13.20
C HIS A 419 7.98 15.11 12.05
N SER A 420 7.08 14.14 11.99
CA SER A 420 7.03 13.12 10.93
C SER A 420 6.73 13.75 9.57
N ALA A 421 5.77 14.66 9.48
CA ALA A 421 5.45 15.37 8.23
C ALA A 421 6.67 16.13 7.68
N ASN A 422 7.46 16.75 8.55
CA ASN A 422 8.69 17.42 8.15
C ASN A 422 9.78 16.42 7.73
N ALA A 423 9.89 15.28 8.42
CA ALA A 423 10.80 14.21 8.01
C ALA A 423 10.45 13.70 6.60
N PHE A 424 9.18 13.43 6.31
CA PHE A 424 8.73 13.02 4.98
C PHE A 424 9.11 14.05 3.90
N ARG A 425 8.89 15.35 4.15
CA ARG A 425 9.28 16.41 3.19
C ARG A 425 10.77 16.43 2.94
N ARG A 426 11.60 16.34 3.98
CA ARG A 426 13.07 16.31 3.82
C ARG A 426 13.53 15.08 3.05
N LEU A 427 12.94 13.89 3.32
CA LEU A 427 13.22 12.67 2.56
C LEU A 427 12.87 12.82 1.08
N ILE A 428 11.74 13.46 0.75
CA ILE A 428 11.38 13.77 -0.64
C ILE A 428 12.41 14.71 -1.27
N ASP A 429 12.84 15.76 -0.56
CA ASP A 429 13.85 16.70 -1.06
C ASP A 429 15.20 16.00 -1.30
N ILE A 430 15.59 15.08 -0.42
CA ILE A 430 16.77 14.23 -0.62
C ILE A 430 16.58 13.37 -1.87
N GLY A 431 15.43 12.70 -2.03
CA GLY A 431 15.12 11.92 -3.24
C GLY A 431 15.24 12.75 -4.52
N ILE A 432 14.67 13.95 -4.52
CA ILE A 432 14.74 14.89 -5.69
C ILE A 432 16.20 15.25 -6.02
N ARG A 433 17.03 15.54 -5.02
CA ARG A 433 18.46 15.84 -5.24
C ARG A 433 19.22 14.70 -5.89
N HIS A 434 18.80 13.46 -5.65
CA HIS A 434 19.37 12.26 -6.23
C HIS A 434 18.59 11.71 -7.44
N GLY A 435 17.90 12.62 -8.19
CA GLY A 435 17.21 12.30 -9.45
C GLY A 435 15.94 11.46 -9.31
N GLY A 436 15.42 11.36 -8.10
CA GLY A 436 14.34 10.47 -7.74
C GLY A 436 12.98 11.13 -7.52
N SER A 437 12.11 10.42 -6.78
CA SER A 437 10.72 10.74 -6.53
C SER A 437 10.27 10.08 -5.23
N TYR A 438 8.95 10.05 -4.97
CA TYR A 438 8.35 9.37 -3.82
C TYR A 438 7.06 8.66 -4.23
N PHE A 439 6.57 7.72 -3.41
CA PHE A 439 5.29 7.04 -3.65
C PHE A 439 4.13 7.78 -2.96
N PRO A 440 3.11 8.29 -3.69
CA PRO A 440 2.07 9.12 -3.10
C PRO A 440 1.02 8.36 -2.29
N THR A 441 1.15 7.03 -2.16
CA THR A 441 0.19 6.18 -1.43
C THR A 441 0.29 6.30 0.09
N TYR A 442 1.45 6.73 0.62
CA TYR A 442 1.73 6.63 2.05
C TYR A 442 1.38 7.88 2.86
N HIS A 443 1.33 9.06 2.25
CA HIS A 443 0.97 10.30 2.94
C HIS A 443 0.63 11.42 1.96
N LYS A 444 0.09 12.52 2.49
CA LYS A 444 -0.22 13.74 1.73
C LYS A 444 0.56 14.97 2.23
N TYR A 445 1.79 14.74 2.74
CA TYR A 445 2.61 15.83 3.32
C TYR A 445 3.46 16.57 2.31
N ALA A 446 3.61 16.07 1.09
CA ALA A 446 4.39 16.70 0.05
C ALA A 446 3.90 18.14 -0.22
N THR A 447 4.84 19.07 -0.37
CA THR A 447 4.54 20.44 -0.79
C THR A 447 4.15 20.47 -2.26
N ARG A 448 3.45 21.54 -2.70
CA ARG A 448 3.10 21.72 -4.11
C ARG A 448 4.32 21.61 -5.03
N LYS A 449 5.44 22.26 -4.65
CA LYS A 449 6.70 22.21 -5.42
C LYS A 449 7.22 20.76 -5.53
N GLN A 450 7.19 19.99 -4.46
CA GLN A 450 7.62 18.58 -4.48
C GLN A 450 6.71 17.75 -5.39
N VAL A 451 5.38 17.94 -5.31
CA VAL A 451 4.44 17.25 -6.21
C VAL A 451 4.71 17.63 -7.67
N GLU A 452 4.83 18.91 -8.02
CA GLU A 452 5.08 19.36 -9.39
C GLU A 452 6.43 18.85 -9.93
N THR A 453 7.46 18.74 -9.07
CA THR A 453 8.77 18.21 -9.45
C THR A 453 8.72 16.70 -9.69
N CYS A 454 8.08 15.94 -8.79
CA CYS A 454 8.01 14.48 -8.87
C CYS A 454 6.96 14.01 -9.89
N TYR A 455 5.88 14.77 -10.06
CA TYR A 455 4.73 14.44 -10.90
C TYR A 455 4.32 15.64 -11.78
N PRO A 456 5.10 16.00 -12.80
CA PRO A 456 4.80 17.16 -13.66
C PRO A 456 3.43 17.04 -14.34
N GLN A 457 2.93 15.82 -14.58
CA GLN A 457 1.62 15.52 -15.15
C GLN A 457 0.45 15.66 -14.15
N PHE A 458 0.70 16.01 -12.86
CA PHE A 458 -0.33 15.97 -11.82
C PHE A 458 -1.51 16.92 -12.09
N ARG A 459 -1.24 18.10 -12.65
CA ARG A 459 -2.31 19.06 -13.03
C ARG A 459 -3.20 18.49 -14.14
N ASP A 460 -2.63 17.80 -15.10
CA ASP A 460 -3.39 17.18 -16.19
C ASP A 460 -4.18 15.97 -15.67
N PHE A 461 -3.63 15.22 -14.72
CA PHE A 461 -4.37 14.18 -14.01
C PHE A 461 -5.64 14.73 -13.34
N LEU A 462 -5.56 15.88 -12.66
CA LEU A 462 -6.74 16.52 -12.05
C LEU A 462 -7.73 17.05 -13.09
N LYS A 463 -7.29 17.51 -14.26
CA LYS A 463 -8.17 17.89 -15.37
C LYS A 463 -8.89 16.67 -15.96
N LEU A 464 -8.15 15.59 -16.18
CA LEU A 464 -8.71 14.34 -16.70
C LEU A 464 -9.69 13.70 -15.70
N LYS A 465 -9.42 13.80 -14.39
CA LYS A 465 -10.40 13.40 -13.38
C LYS A 465 -11.75 14.11 -13.59
N ARG A 466 -11.76 15.41 -13.81
CA ARG A 466 -13.01 16.19 -14.07
C ARG A 466 -13.60 15.90 -15.45
N LYS A 467 -12.80 15.55 -16.46
CA LYS A 467 -13.30 15.11 -17.77
C LYS A 467 -14.12 13.83 -17.66
N TYR A 468 -13.59 12.83 -16.93
CA TYR A 468 -14.23 11.51 -16.79
C TYR A 468 -15.30 11.45 -15.70
N ASP A 469 -15.21 12.28 -14.69
CA ASP A 469 -16.20 12.40 -13.61
C ASP A 469 -16.54 13.88 -13.34
N PRO A 470 -17.30 14.51 -14.24
CA PRO A 470 -17.61 15.93 -14.15
C PRO A 470 -18.49 16.31 -12.94
N THR A 471 -19.21 15.35 -12.41
CA THR A 471 -20.04 15.53 -11.19
C THR A 471 -19.30 15.17 -9.91
N GLU A 472 -18.03 14.75 -10.04
CA GLU A 472 -17.15 14.40 -8.93
C GLU A 472 -17.77 13.37 -7.97
N VAL A 473 -18.37 12.31 -8.52
CA VAL A 473 -18.96 11.21 -7.76
C VAL A 473 -17.90 10.50 -6.94
N PHE A 474 -16.80 10.09 -7.57
CA PHE A 474 -15.70 9.40 -6.90
C PHE A 474 -14.72 10.40 -6.30
N GLN A 475 -14.59 10.40 -4.98
CA GLN A 475 -13.71 11.30 -4.26
C GLN A 475 -13.00 10.59 -3.12
N SER A 476 -11.92 11.20 -2.66
CA SER A 476 -11.25 10.89 -1.41
C SER A 476 -10.73 12.17 -0.76
N ASP A 477 -10.41 12.13 0.53
CA ASP A 477 -9.80 13.28 1.20
C ASP A 477 -8.36 13.54 0.70
N TRP A 478 -7.70 12.52 0.14
CA TRP A 478 -6.47 12.67 -0.64
C TRP A 478 -6.71 13.55 -1.88
N TYR A 479 -7.72 13.23 -2.69
CA TYR A 479 -8.09 14.02 -3.87
C TYR A 479 -8.48 15.45 -3.50
N ARG A 480 -9.33 15.63 -2.48
CA ARG A 480 -9.76 16.95 -2.00
C ARG A 480 -8.61 17.82 -1.56
N HIS A 481 -7.60 17.22 -0.87
CA HIS A 481 -6.37 17.89 -0.46
C HIS A 481 -5.61 18.44 -1.66
N TYR A 482 -5.32 17.60 -2.66
CA TYR A 482 -4.56 18.02 -3.82
C TYR A 482 -5.35 18.93 -4.76
N ARG A 483 -6.66 18.69 -4.94
CA ARG A 483 -7.52 19.62 -5.66
C ARG A 483 -7.43 21.03 -5.07
N LYS A 484 -7.52 21.17 -3.76
CA LYS A 484 -7.37 22.47 -3.07
C LYS A 484 -5.98 23.05 -3.30
N MET A 485 -4.92 22.25 -3.17
CA MET A 485 -3.52 22.69 -3.37
C MET A 485 -3.28 23.26 -4.78
N PHE A 486 -3.98 22.74 -5.80
CA PHE A 486 -3.79 23.13 -7.20
C PHE A 486 -4.88 24.07 -7.73
N SER A 487 -5.87 24.45 -6.94
CA SER A 487 -6.89 25.44 -7.31
C SER A 487 -6.44 26.88 -7.07
N THR A 488 -5.39 27.06 -6.30
CA THR A 488 -4.69 28.32 -6.06
C THR A 488 -3.42 28.34 -6.90
#